data_1a1b9a027e7e8fdf65f7654e157b24aa
#
_entry.id   1a1b9a027e7e8fdf65f7654e157b24aa
#
_cell.length_a   1.000
_cell.length_b   1.000
_cell.length_c   1.000
_cell.angle_alpha   90.00
_cell.angle_beta   90.00
_cell.angle_gamma   90.00
#
_symmetry.space_group_name_H-M   'P 1'
#
loop_
_entity.id
_entity.type
_entity.pdbx_description
1 polymer ?
#
loop_
_entity_poly.entity_id
_entity_poly.type
_entity_poly.pdbx_seq_one_letter_code
_entity_poly.pdbx_strand_id
1 'polypeptide(L)'
;MPFSIKEISSLLSCPDDEAPMAAGAGGIRCERCHRFYPLLSTNILELLPSRPIDLPDRGELAPYREGYRREFFRPLKIRADAKAWGAPEARSRKWLRLRERQAREVFEFLRDEPCEANLVFCDLSAGAGYCTFRAAQEYRLVFHCDLSMDALAYASAKARASHLENIIFVHADYFQPPFRNSIDHLTCLDTLIRGAWHETKLLRNIQSVLASGGAAVVDFHNWWHNPLRRLGLLPDNFVGNKSYTRKELTGLLANSGIGQFETRPFVQEVDPCGAPGKMLMRFIPPTRLMVRMAGMGAVNSQTVSARSQAARA
;
A
#
# COMPACT_ATOMS: atom_id res chain seq x y z
N MET A 1 10.71 20.69 -6.27
CA MET A 1 9.69 20.21 -5.33
C MET A 1 9.00 21.41 -4.70
N PRO A 2 7.66 21.47 -4.66
CA PRO A 2 6.91 22.57 -4.04
C PRO A 2 6.97 22.55 -2.50
N PHE A 3 7.44 21.45 -1.92
CA PHE A 3 7.58 21.25 -0.47
C PHE A 3 9.04 21.35 -0.04
N SER A 4 9.26 22.02 1.08
CA SER A 4 10.59 22.07 1.70
C SER A 4 10.91 20.72 2.37
N ILE A 5 12.20 20.37 2.43
CA ILE A 5 12.65 19.17 3.14
C ILE A 5 12.24 19.20 4.63
N LYS A 6 12.11 20.40 5.21
CA LYS A 6 11.62 20.60 6.60
C LYS A 6 10.16 20.22 6.75
N GLU A 7 9.33 20.59 5.78
CA GLU A 7 7.90 20.23 5.78
C GLU A 7 7.72 18.73 5.62
N ILE A 8 8.47 18.10 4.70
CA ILE A 8 8.45 16.65 4.50
C ILE A 8 8.91 15.93 5.78
N SER A 9 10.02 16.37 6.40
CA SER A 9 10.56 15.70 7.59
C SER A 9 9.60 15.72 8.78
N SER A 10 8.74 16.73 8.91
CA SER A 10 7.74 16.80 9.99
C SER A 10 6.64 15.74 9.91
N LEU A 11 6.42 15.14 8.74
CA LEU A 11 5.45 14.07 8.51
C LEU A 11 6.06 12.67 8.66
N LEU A 12 7.38 12.61 8.78
CA LEU A 12 8.13 11.36 8.81
C LEU A 12 8.60 11.01 10.21
N SER A 13 8.81 9.73 10.44
CA SER A 13 9.46 9.19 11.63
C SER A 13 10.62 8.28 11.24
N CYS A 14 11.55 8.12 12.15
CA CYS A 14 12.67 7.21 11.97
C CYS A 14 12.18 5.76 11.88
N PRO A 15 12.51 5.01 10.82
CA PRO A 15 12.07 3.63 10.71
C PRO A 15 12.73 2.69 11.73
N ASP A 16 13.79 3.12 12.42
CA ASP A 16 14.49 2.31 13.42
C ASP A 16 13.93 2.50 14.85
N ASP A 17 13.53 3.73 15.21
CA ASP A 17 13.16 4.06 16.60
C ASP A 17 11.92 4.97 16.73
N GLU A 18 11.23 5.24 15.60
CA GLU A 18 10.01 6.04 15.50
C GLU A 18 10.17 7.50 16.01
N ALA A 19 11.39 7.98 16.20
CA ALA A 19 11.65 9.34 16.64
C ALA A 19 11.38 10.37 15.52
N PRO A 20 11.16 11.66 15.88
CA PRO A 20 11.03 12.74 14.92
C PRO A 20 12.25 12.86 14.02
N MET A 21 12.01 13.41 12.84
CA MET A 21 13.03 13.63 11.81
C MET A 21 13.27 15.13 11.61
N ALA A 22 14.52 15.50 11.45
CA ALA A 22 14.95 16.87 11.13
C ALA A 22 15.51 16.98 9.71
N ALA A 23 15.28 18.12 9.09
CA ALA A 23 15.88 18.44 7.79
C ALA A 23 17.41 18.59 7.93
N GLY A 24 18.15 18.04 6.96
CA GLY A 24 19.61 18.14 6.86
C GLY A 24 20.05 18.44 5.45
N ALA A 25 21.31 18.79 5.28
CA ALA A 25 21.89 19.01 3.96
C ALA A 25 21.90 17.70 3.16
N GLY A 26 21.15 17.67 2.05
CA GLY A 26 21.06 16.51 1.17
C GLY A 26 20.22 15.34 1.69
N GLY A 27 19.36 15.55 2.70
CA GLY A 27 18.48 14.50 3.24
C GLY A 27 17.85 14.88 4.55
N ILE A 28 17.49 13.87 5.35
CA ILE A 28 16.90 14.03 6.68
C ILE A 28 17.68 13.21 7.73
N ARG A 29 17.59 13.60 8.97
CA ARG A 29 18.29 12.96 10.09
C ARG A 29 17.34 12.66 11.24
N CYS A 30 17.46 11.48 11.85
CA CYS A 30 16.75 11.17 13.07
C CYS A 30 17.28 12.02 14.26
N GLU A 31 16.37 12.59 15.03
CA GLU A 31 16.75 13.41 16.19
C GLU A 31 17.25 12.58 17.37
N ARG A 32 16.92 11.28 17.44
CA ARG A 32 17.32 10.37 18.51
C ARG A 32 18.55 9.55 18.19
N CYS A 33 18.50 8.72 17.13
CA CYS A 33 19.62 7.86 16.78
C CYS A 33 20.66 8.55 15.89
N HIS A 34 20.39 9.77 15.43
CA HIS A 34 21.25 10.59 14.56
C HIS A 34 21.57 9.98 13.19
N ARG A 35 20.91 8.88 12.82
CA ARG A 35 21.08 8.29 11.50
C ARG A 35 20.63 9.26 10.43
N PHE A 36 21.45 9.36 9.38
CA PHE A 36 21.19 10.19 8.22
C PHE A 36 20.58 9.35 7.10
N TYR A 37 19.52 9.87 6.48
CA TYR A 37 18.78 9.28 5.39
C TYR A 37 18.91 10.20 4.16
N PRO A 38 19.68 9.79 3.15
CA PRO A 38 20.00 10.65 2.03
C PRO A 38 18.84 10.84 1.06
N LEU A 39 18.76 12.01 0.44
CA LEU A 39 18.00 12.23 -0.77
C LEU A 39 18.91 11.87 -1.96
N LEU A 40 18.55 10.82 -2.69
CA LEU A 40 19.34 10.33 -3.82
C LEU A 40 19.24 11.28 -5.03
N SER A 41 20.20 11.20 -5.94
CA SER A 41 20.25 12.01 -7.18
C SER A 41 19.00 11.87 -8.07
N THR A 42 18.23 10.79 -7.88
CA THR A 42 16.95 10.51 -8.54
C THR A 42 15.74 11.14 -7.85
N ASN A 43 15.93 12.01 -6.85
CA ASN A 43 14.89 12.60 -6.00
C ASN A 43 14.07 11.54 -5.20
N ILE A 44 14.73 10.45 -4.83
CA ILE A 44 14.16 9.40 -3.99
C ILE A 44 14.77 9.53 -2.61
N LEU A 45 13.93 9.69 -1.58
CA LEU A 45 14.36 9.73 -0.20
C LEU A 45 14.58 8.31 0.30
N GLU A 46 15.80 8.02 0.76
CA GLU A 46 16.17 6.70 1.26
C GLU A 46 15.78 6.57 2.75
N LEU A 47 14.73 5.84 3.05
CA LEU A 47 14.18 5.67 4.42
C LEU A 47 14.05 4.20 4.81
N LEU A 48 15.05 3.38 4.44
CA LEU A 48 15.07 2.00 4.93
C LEU A 48 15.52 1.94 6.40
N PRO A 49 14.93 1.05 7.21
CA PRO A 49 15.43 0.74 8.55
C PRO A 49 16.84 0.14 8.48
N SER A 50 17.55 0.10 9.62
CA SER A 50 18.91 -0.48 9.69
C SER A 50 18.90 -1.99 9.46
N ARG A 51 17.78 -2.65 9.75
CA ARG A 51 17.62 -4.09 9.61
C ARG A 51 16.27 -4.43 8.99
N PRO A 52 16.25 -5.40 8.04
CA PRO A 52 14.99 -5.95 7.56
C PRO A 52 14.26 -6.68 8.67
N ILE A 53 12.96 -6.87 8.51
CA ILE A 53 12.24 -7.81 9.38
C ILE A 53 12.74 -9.24 9.11
N ASP A 54 12.66 -10.06 10.13
CA ASP A 54 13.00 -11.48 10.01
C ASP A 54 11.79 -12.24 9.44
N LEU A 55 11.88 -12.62 8.17
CA LEU A 55 10.88 -13.42 7.49
C LEU A 55 11.22 -14.92 7.64
N PRO A 56 10.20 -15.80 7.78
CA PRO A 56 10.41 -17.23 7.83
C PRO A 56 11.27 -17.74 6.67
N ASP A 57 12.21 -18.62 6.96
CA ASP A 57 13.16 -19.17 5.97
C ASP A 57 12.71 -20.50 5.35
N ARG A 58 11.55 -21.00 5.75
CA ARG A 58 11.01 -22.30 5.33
C ARG A 58 9.66 -22.16 4.64
N GLY A 59 9.34 -23.15 3.83
CA GLY A 59 8.06 -23.26 3.16
C GLY A 59 7.88 -22.27 2.01
N GLU A 60 6.64 -21.93 1.76
CA GLU A 60 6.21 -21.11 0.61
C GLU A 60 6.70 -19.67 0.64
N LEU A 61 7.12 -19.17 1.80
CA LEU A 61 7.63 -17.80 1.96
C LEU A 61 9.11 -17.66 1.61
N ALA A 62 9.86 -18.76 1.46
CA ALA A 62 11.29 -18.71 1.18
C ALA A 62 11.65 -17.88 -0.08
N PRO A 63 10.98 -18.03 -1.23
CA PRO A 63 11.26 -17.22 -2.42
C PRO A 63 10.94 -15.71 -2.20
N TYR A 64 9.89 -15.42 -1.44
CA TYR A 64 9.52 -14.06 -1.09
C TYR A 64 10.58 -13.41 -0.18
N ARG A 65 11.06 -14.14 0.84
CA ARG A 65 12.14 -13.69 1.73
C ARG A 65 13.41 -13.35 0.94
N GLU A 66 13.79 -14.20 0.00
CA GLU A 66 14.97 -13.95 -0.84
C GLU A 66 14.82 -12.67 -1.67
N GLY A 67 13.67 -12.50 -2.34
CA GLY A 67 13.36 -11.30 -3.09
C GLY A 67 13.40 -10.04 -2.22
N TYR A 68 12.74 -10.08 -1.06
CA TYR A 68 12.72 -9.01 -0.08
C TYR A 68 14.13 -8.65 0.40
N ARG A 69 14.93 -9.62 0.81
CA ARG A 69 16.31 -9.39 1.27
C ARG A 69 17.20 -8.82 0.19
N ARG A 70 17.06 -9.30 -1.04
CA ARG A 70 17.82 -8.80 -2.19
C ARG A 70 17.56 -7.31 -2.41
N GLU A 71 16.31 -6.86 -2.40
CA GLU A 71 15.98 -5.44 -2.57
C GLU A 71 16.43 -4.63 -1.34
N PHE A 72 16.23 -5.14 -0.14
CA PHE A 72 16.63 -4.47 1.09
C PHE A 72 18.14 -4.22 1.18
N PHE A 73 18.95 -5.21 0.85
CA PHE A 73 20.41 -5.14 0.90
C PHE A 73 21.07 -4.67 -0.40
N ARG A 74 20.30 -4.22 -1.37
CA ARG A 74 20.84 -3.68 -2.61
C ARG A 74 21.80 -2.51 -2.31
N PRO A 75 23.04 -2.53 -2.84
CA PRO A 75 24.01 -1.48 -2.56
C PRO A 75 23.50 -0.08 -2.91
N LEU A 76 23.82 0.92 -2.07
CA LEU A 76 23.35 2.31 -2.25
C LEU A 76 23.69 2.87 -3.63
N LYS A 77 24.89 2.59 -4.16
CA LYS A 77 25.30 3.01 -5.50
C LYS A 77 24.35 2.44 -6.58
N ILE A 78 24.00 1.15 -6.48
CA ILE A 78 23.07 0.53 -7.43
C ILE A 78 21.67 1.11 -7.27
N ARG A 79 21.24 1.45 -6.03
CA ARG A 79 19.97 2.14 -5.78
C ARG A 79 19.95 3.52 -6.43
N ALA A 80 21.03 4.30 -6.24
CA ALA A 80 21.13 5.64 -6.82
C ALA A 80 21.16 5.63 -8.36
N ASP A 81 21.72 4.57 -8.95
CA ASP A 81 21.85 4.40 -10.41
C ASP A 81 20.70 3.53 -11.02
N ALA A 82 19.65 3.22 -10.26
CA ALA A 82 18.56 2.40 -10.72
C ALA A 82 17.91 2.98 -11.98
N LYS A 83 17.75 2.12 -12.98
CA LYS A 83 17.04 2.48 -14.22
C LYS A 83 15.55 2.29 -14.03
N ALA A 84 14.79 3.07 -14.79
CA ALA A 84 13.35 2.88 -14.83
C ALA A 84 12.97 1.42 -15.15
N TRP A 85 12.08 0.90 -14.35
CA TRP A 85 11.52 -0.43 -14.48
C TRP A 85 10.86 -0.61 -15.85
N GLY A 86 10.83 -1.84 -16.38
CA GLY A 86 10.18 -2.12 -17.67
C GLY A 86 8.75 -1.62 -17.69
N ALA A 87 8.50 -0.69 -18.61
CA ALA A 87 7.33 0.17 -18.57
C ALA A 87 6.01 -0.60 -18.52
N PRO A 88 5.11 -0.29 -17.58
CA PRO A 88 3.73 -0.78 -17.61
C PRO A 88 3.03 -0.49 -18.94
N GLU A 89 3.43 0.55 -19.66
CA GLU A 89 2.96 0.90 -20.99
C GLU A 89 3.21 -0.21 -22.04
N ALA A 90 4.19 -1.10 -21.81
CA ALA A 90 4.39 -2.31 -22.61
C ALA A 90 3.28 -3.37 -22.37
N ARG A 91 2.49 -3.21 -21.31
CA ARG A 91 1.34 -4.07 -21.03
C ARG A 91 0.19 -3.77 -21.98
N SER A 92 -0.72 -4.71 -22.12
CA SER A 92 -1.88 -4.53 -22.99
C SER A 92 -2.74 -3.34 -22.55
N ARG A 93 -3.36 -2.62 -23.49
CA ARG A 93 -4.31 -1.53 -23.22
C ARG A 93 -5.46 -1.97 -22.29
N LYS A 94 -5.84 -3.26 -22.35
CA LYS A 94 -6.85 -3.85 -21.48
C LYS A 94 -6.38 -3.85 -20.03
N TRP A 95 -5.14 -4.24 -19.79
CA TRP A 95 -4.54 -4.27 -18.45
C TRP A 95 -4.40 -2.86 -17.85
N LEU A 96 -3.97 -1.87 -18.65
CA LEU A 96 -3.90 -0.47 -18.21
C LEU A 96 -5.28 0.06 -17.80
N ARG A 97 -6.32 -0.14 -18.61
CA ARG A 97 -7.69 0.26 -18.25
C ARG A 97 -8.22 -0.44 -17.00
N LEU A 98 -7.83 -1.70 -16.79
CA LEU A 98 -8.16 -2.40 -15.55
C LEU A 98 -7.55 -1.70 -14.34
N ARG A 99 -6.27 -1.36 -14.38
CA ARG A 99 -5.59 -0.67 -13.29
C ARG A 99 -6.15 0.72 -13.02
N GLU A 100 -6.47 1.47 -14.05
CA GLU A 100 -7.14 2.78 -13.92
C GLU A 100 -8.53 2.64 -13.27
N ARG A 101 -9.29 1.62 -13.66
CA ARG A 101 -10.57 1.31 -13.04
C ARG A 101 -10.41 0.90 -11.58
N GLN A 102 -9.45 0.02 -11.27
CA GLN A 102 -9.14 -0.38 -9.91
C GLN A 102 -8.78 0.83 -9.03
N ALA A 103 -7.90 1.70 -9.51
CA ALA A 103 -7.57 2.93 -8.80
C ALA A 103 -8.83 3.77 -8.50
N ARG A 104 -9.72 3.96 -9.49
CA ARG A 104 -10.98 4.69 -9.30
C ARG A 104 -11.85 4.07 -8.22
N GLU A 105 -12.09 2.75 -8.27
CA GLU A 105 -12.89 2.03 -7.28
C GLU A 105 -12.29 2.14 -5.86
N VAL A 106 -10.96 2.11 -5.74
CA VAL A 106 -10.27 2.33 -4.47
C VAL A 106 -10.54 3.71 -3.91
N PHE A 107 -10.46 4.75 -4.75
CA PHE A 107 -10.71 6.13 -4.31
C PHE A 107 -12.17 6.39 -3.98
N GLU A 108 -13.11 5.80 -4.72
CA GLU A 108 -14.54 5.83 -4.39
C GLU A 108 -14.85 5.12 -3.07
N PHE A 109 -14.06 4.11 -2.69
CA PHE A 109 -14.20 3.40 -1.43
C PHE A 109 -13.48 4.07 -0.27
N LEU A 110 -12.35 4.71 -0.55
CA LEU A 110 -11.54 5.39 0.46
C LEU A 110 -12.25 6.62 1.02
N ARG A 111 -13.05 7.31 0.20
CA ARG A 111 -13.67 8.59 0.52
C ARG A 111 -15.18 8.48 0.58
N ASP A 112 -15.76 8.89 1.69
CA ASP A 112 -17.21 9.06 1.81
C ASP A 112 -17.68 10.44 1.30
N GLU A 113 -16.76 11.44 1.23
CA GLU A 113 -17.03 12.82 0.81
C GLU A 113 -15.91 13.38 -0.08
N PRO A 114 -16.12 14.51 -0.78
CA PRO A 114 -15.08 15.17 -1.55
C PRO A 114 -13.84 15.44 -0.69
N CYS A 115 -12.67 15.19 -1.27
CA CYS A 115 -11.40 15.36 -0.58
C CYS A 115 -11.15 16.84 -0.26
N GLU A 116 -10.85 17.18 0.99
CA GLU A 116 -10.33 18.51 1.33
C GLU A 116 -8.95 18.69 0.69
N ALA A 117 -8.70 19.88 0.14
CA ALA A 117 -7.50 20.18 -0.65
C ALA A 117 -6.17 20.04 0.10
N ASN A 118 -6.20 19.88 1.43
CA ASN A 118 -5.01 19.86 2.28
C ASN A 118 -4.56 18.47 2.74
N LEU A 119 -5.19 17.39 2.28
CA LEU A 119 -4.91 16.04 2.76
C LEU A 119 -3.59 15.47 2.22
N VAL A 120 -3.00 14.59 3.03
CA VAL A 120 -1.78 13.81 2.73
C VAL A 120 -2.17 12.38 2.39
N PHE A 121 -1.72 11.92 1.25
CA PHE A 121 -1.95 10.55 0.77
C PHE A 121 -0.66 9.73 0.79
N CYS A 122 -0.77 8.44 1.11
CA CYS A 122 0.33 7.49 1.00
C CYS A 122 -0.08 6.27 0.17
N ASP A 123 0.66 5.99 -0.89
CA ASP A 123 0.59 4.74 -1.64
C ASP A 123 1.72 3.84 -1.15
N LEU A 124 1.40 2.87 -0.30
CA LEU A 124 2.36 1.98 0.33
C LEU A 124 2.48 0.68 -0.48
N SER A 125 3.70 0.31 -0.87
CA SER A 125 3.97 -0.73 -1.87
C SER A 125 3.41 -0.35 -3.25
N ALA A 126 3.71 0.88 -3.66
CA ALA A 126 3.05 1.59 -4.75
C ALA A 126 3.36 1.03 -6.15
N GLY A 127 4.48 0.31 -6.33
CA GLY A 127 4.88 -0.28 -7.60
C GLY A 127 4.93 0.74 -8.73
N ALA A 128 4.07 0.57 -9.75
CA ALA A 128 3.98 1.48 -10.89
C ALA A 128 3.19 2.78 -10.62
N GLY A 129 2.62 2.95 -9.41
CA GLY A 129 2.01 4.20 -8.94
C GLY A 129 0.61 4.49 -9.47
N TYR A 130 -0.23 3.48 -9.75
CA TYR A 130 -1.60 3.73 -10.25
C TYR A 130 -2.44 4.55 -9.28
N CYS A 131 -2.38 4.24 -7.98
CA CYS A 131 -3.03 5.04 -6.95
C CYS A 131 -2.29 6.36 -6.74
N THR A 132 -0.95 6.37 -6.75
CA THR A 132 -0.12 7.57 -6.63
C THR A 132 -0.49 8.65 -7.64
N PHE A 133 -0.53 8.32 -8.94
CA PHE A 133 -0.81 9.30 -9.99
C PHE A 133 -2.26 9.79 -9.97
N ARG A 134 -3.17 8.97 -9.52
CA ARG A 134 -4.54 9.39 -9.27
C ARG A 134 -4.63 10.33 -8.08
N ALA A 135 -3.97 10.01 -6.97
CA ALA A 135 -3.91 10.84 -5.78
C ALA A 135 -3.29 12.22 -6.05
N ALA A 136 -2.26 12.28 -6.89
CA ALA A 136 -1.57 13.54 -7.22
C ALA A 136 -2.48 14.59 -7.87
N GLN A 137 -3.64 14.20 -8.39
CA GLN A 137 -4.63 15.11 -8.97
C GLN A 137 -5.55 15.75 -7.92
N GLU A 138 -5.60 15.20 -6.69
CA GLU A 138 -6.63 15.50 -5.71
C GLU A 138 -6.09 15.85 -4.33
N TYR A 139 -4.88 15.38 -3.99
CA TYR A 139 -4.26 15.58 -2.67
C TYR A 139 -3.18 16.65 -2.73
N ARG A 140 -3.01 17.35 -1.62
CA ARG A 140 -1.93 18.33 -1.47
C ARG A 140 -0.56 17.68 -1.62
N LEU A 141 -0.34 16.55 -0.95
CA LEU A 141 0.93 15.85 -0.90
C LEU A 141 0.69 14.34 -1.02
N VAL A 142 1.50 13.68 -1.82
CA VAL A 142 1.45 12.24 -2.07
C VAL A 142 2.79 11.62 -1.74
N PHE A 143 2.81 10.62 -0.87
CA PHE A 143 3.97 9.75 -0.68
C PHE A 143 3.81 8.49 -1.51
N HIS A 144 4.78 8.24 -2.38
CA HIS A 144 4.92 7.00 -3.15
C HIS A 144 6.02 6.16 -2.53
N CYS A 145 5.63 5.12 -1.80
CA CYS A 145 6.54 4.30 -1.02
C CYS A 145 6.66 2.90 -1.61
N ASP A 146 7.88 2.47 -1.89
CA ASP A 146 8.16 1.10 -2.35
C ASP A 146 9.55 0.63 -1.90
N LEU A 147 9.72 -0.68 -1.79
CA LEU A 147 11.01 -1.31 -1.53
C LEU A 147 11.82 -1.49 -2.81
N SER A 148 11.17 -1.57 -3.97
CA SER A 148 11.81 -1.72 -5.27
C SER A 148 12.30 -0.39 -5.80
N MET A 149 13.62 -0.21 -5.84
CA MET A 149 14.24 0.99 -6.39
C MET A 149 13.94 1.16 -7.88
N ASP A 150 13.78 0.09 -8.64
CA ASP A 150 13.46 0.16 -10.07
C ASP A 150 12.02 0.68 -10.27
N ALA A 151 11.07 0.29 -9.40
CA ALA A 151 9.70 0.82 -9.40
C ALA A 151 9.69 2.32 -9.06
N LEU A 152 10.43 2.73 -8.04
CA LEU A 152 10.59 4.14 -7.64
C LEU A 152 11.22 4.99 -8.76
N ALA A 153 12.27 4.49 -9.41
CA ALA A 153 12.91 5.18 -10.53
C ALA A 153 11.96 5.37 -11.71
N TYR A 154 11.17 4.33 -12.04
CA TYR A 154 10.13 4.40 -13.06
C TYR A 154 9.07 5.46 -12.71
N ALA A 155 8.50 5.38 -11.51
CA ALA A 155 7.43 6.29 -11.10
C ALA A 155 7.92 7.74 -11.00
N SER A 156 9.14 7.97 -10.49
CA SER A 156 9.76 9.29 -10.45
C SER A 156 9.99 9.88 -11.85
N ALA A 157 10.47 9.08 -12.80
CA ALA A 157 10.63 9.52 -14.20
C ALA A 157 9.28 9.88 -14.83
N LYS A 158 8.24 9.09 -14.60
CA LYS A 158 6.89 9.33 -15.09
C LYS A 158 6.28 10.61 -14.49
N ALA A 159 6.42 10.83 -13.19
CA ALA A 159 5.94 12.06 -12.52
C ALA A 159 6.58 13.31 -13.13
N ARG A 160 7.89 13.29 -13.35
CA ARG A 160 8.62 14.40 -14.02
C ARG A 160 8.09 14.64 -15.42
N ALA A 161 7.90 13.60 -16.22
CA ALA A 161 7.36 13.71 -17.57
C ALA A 161 5.91 14.26 -17.61
N SER A 162 5.16 14.06 -16.53
CA SER A 162 3.78 14.54 -16.35
C SER A 162 3.69 15.85 -15.57
N HIS A 163 4.81 16.49 -15.21
CA HIS A 163 4.88 17.73 -14.43
C HIS A 163 4.15 17.64 -13.06
N LEU A 164 4.13 16.46 -12.44
CA LEU A 164 3.55 16.25 -11.13
C LEU A 164 4.62 16.52 -10.06
N GLU A 165 4.47 17.61 -9.33
CA GLU A 165 5.45 18.09 -8.36
C GLU A 165 5.11 17.76 -6.90
N ASN A 166 3.86 17.33 -6.63
CA ASN A 166 3.36 17.04 -5.29
C ASN A 166 3.54 15.58 -4.87
N ILE A 167 4.43 14.83 -5.52
CA ILE A 167 4.76 13.43 -5.18
C ILE A 167 6.16 13.37 -4.58
N ILE A 168 6.26 12.76 -3.39
CA ILE A 168 7.53 12.43 -2.74
C ILE A 168 7.76 10.93 -2.88
N PHE A 169 8.86 10.55 -3.52
CA PHE A 169 9.27 9.16 -3.67
C PHE A 169 10.10 8.73 -2.47
N VAL A 170 9.71 7.62 -1.83
CA VAL A 170 10.35 7.14 -0.60
C VAL A 170 10.73 5.68 -0.77
N HIS A 171 12.02 5.39 -0.67
CA HIS A 171 12.52 4.02 -0.58
C HIS A 171 12.31 3.54 0.86
N ALA A 172 11.27 2.78 1.09
CA ALA A 172 10.83 2.38 2.41
C ALA A 172 10.37 0.91 2.47
N ASP A 173 10.51 0.34 3.65
CA ASP A 173 9.94 -0.97 3.95
C ASP A 173 8.49 -0.80 4.47
N TYR A 174 7.53 -1.40 3.78
CA TYR A 174 6.13 -1.35 4.19
C TYR A 174 5.84 -2.06 5.52
N PHE A 175 6.75 -2.91 6.01
CA PHE A 175 6.67 -3.47 7.35
C PHE A 175 7.14 -2.52 8.45
N GLN A 176 7.85 -1.46 8.08
CA GLN A 176 8.34 -0.42 8.98
C GLN A 176 8.16 0.94 8.30
N PRO A 177 6.90 1.33 8.01
CA PRO A 177 6.63 2.55 7.27
C PRO A 177 7.10 3.77 8.06
N PRO A 178 7.80 4.71 7.40
CA PRO A 178 8.45 5.82 8.10
C PRO A 178 7.49 7.00 8.37
N PHE A 179 6.31 6.72 8.91
CA PHE A 179 5.29 7.72 9.22
C PHE A 179 4.75 7.54 10.62
N ARG A 180 4.21 8.62 11.20
CA ARG A 180 3.61 8.58 12.52
C ARG A 180 2.39 9.50 12.57
N ASN A 181 1.18 8.92 12.57
CA ASN A 181 -0.09 9.66 12.68
C ASN A 181 -0.18 10.88 11.74
N SER A 182 0.37 10.77 10.53
CA SER A 182 0.50 11.90 9.60
C SER A 182 -0.16 11.68 8.24
N ILE A 183 -0.73 10.51 8.01
CA ILE A 183 -1.32 10.11 6.73
C ILE A 183 -2.83 10.15 6.85
N ASP A 184 -3.48 11.00 6.08
CA ASP A 184 -4.94 11.09 6.06
C ASP A 184 -5.56 9.92 5.30
N HIS A 185 -5.00 9.58 4.13
CA HIS A 185 -5.47 8.46 3.35
C HIS A 185 -4.31 7.57 2.87
N LEU A 186 -4.49 6.26 2.94
CA LEU A 186 -3.48 5.29 2.57
C LEU A 186 -4.04 4.18 1.69
N THR A 187 -3.27 3.76 0.69
CA THR A 187 -3.51 2.51 -0.04
C THR A 187 -2.35 1.54 0.13
N CYS A 188 -2.65 0.25 0.29
CA CYS A 188 -1.66 -0.83 0.27
C CYS A 188 -2.27 -2.03 -0.47
N LEU A 189 -1.97 -2.13 -1.76
CA LEU A 189 -2.61 -3.08 -2.67
C LEU A 189 -1.62 -4.12 -3.17
N ASP A 190 -2.13 -5.34 -3.45
CA ASP A 190 -1.33 -6.49 -3.93
C ASP A 190 -0.16 -6.90 -2.99
N THR A 191 -0.23 -6.57 -1.69
CA THR A 191 0.89 -6.70 -0.76
C THR A 191 0.67 -7.75 0.32
N LEU A 192 -0.57 -7.93 0.80
CA LEU A 192 -0.88 -8.87 1.88
C LEU A 192 -0.83 -10.31 1.41
N ILE A 193 0.05 -11.09 2.04
CA ILE A 193 0.29 -12.50 1.75
C ILE A 193 -0.29 -13.34 2.88
N ARG A 194 -1.36 -14.10 2.59
CA ARG A 194 -2.01 -14.97 3.57
C ARG A 194 -1.06 -16.05 4.10
N GLY A 195 -1.13 -16.28 5.42
CA GLY A 195 -0.30 -17.27 6.13
C GLY A 195 1.10 -16.76 6.43
N ALA A 196 1.43 -15.54 6.06
CA ALA A 196 2.60 -14.86 6.53
C ALA A 196 2.35 -14.34 7.95
N TRP A 197 3.23 -14.65 8.89
CA TRP A 197 3.11 -14.23 10.29
C TRP A 197 3.07 -12.69 10.47
N HIS A 198 3.49 -11.96 9.46
CA HIS A 198 3.57 -10.51 9.45
C HIS A 198 2.26 -9.79 9.07
N GLU A 199 1.22 -10.51 8.63
CA GLU A 199 -0.07 -9.93 8.24
C GLU A 199 -0.63 -8.99 9.31
N THR A 200 -0.69 -9.48 10.54
CA THR A 200 -1.15 -8.69 11.69
C THR A 200 -0.25 -7.49 11.97
N LYS A 201 1.07 -7.65 11.84
CA LYS A 201 2.04 -6.56 12.01
C LYS A 201 1.84 -5.49 10.96
N LEU A 202 1.72 -5.87 9.68
CA LEU A 202 1.50 -4.93 8.58
C LEU A 202 0.21 -4.12 8.80
N LEU A 203 -0.89 -4.79 9.14
CA LEU A 203 -2.17 -4.11 9.39
C LEU A 203 -2.10 -3.13 10.57
N ARG A 204 -1.43 -3.49 11.66
CA ARG A 204 -1.19 -2.59 12.79
C ARG A 204 -0.33 -1.39 12.39
N ASN A 205 0.72 -1.62 11.61
CA ASN A 205 1.59 -0.55 11.13
C ASN A 205 0.83 0.41 10.20
N ILE A 206 0.00 -0.11 9.28
CA ILE A 206 -0.87 0.73 8.46
C ILE A 206 -1.78 1.59 9.35
N GLN A 207 -2.39 0.99 10.36
CA GLN A 207 -3.28 1.73 11.26
C GLN A 207 -2.53 2.80 12.08
N SER A 208 -1.29 2.52 12.52
CA SER A 208 -0.51 3.44 13.35
C SER A 208 0.01 4.67 12.60
N VAL A 209 0.12 4.62 11.28
CA VAL A 209 0.57 5.77 10.47
C VAL A 209 -0.55 6.71 10.08
N LEU A 210 -1.81 6.28 10.22
CA LEU A 210 -2.97 7.10 9.89
C LEU A 210 -3.17 8.23 10.91
N ALA A 211 -3.44 9.41 10.40
CA ALA A 211 -3.89 10.55 11.20
C ALA A 211 -5.24 10.25 11.89
N SER A 212 -5.59 11.06 12.89
CA SER A 212 -6.93 10.97 13.50
C SER A 212 -8.01 11.26 12.44
N GLY A 213 -8.95 10.33 12.29
CA GLY A 213 -9.96 10.40 11.22
C GLY A 213 -9.49 9.92 9.84
N GLY A 214 -8.21 9.56 9.71
CA GLY A 214 -7.66 9.01 8.47
C GLY A 214 -8.21 7.62 8.15
N ALA A 215 -8.08 7.22 6.89
CA ALA A 215 -8.55 5.93 6.40
C ALA A 215 -7.54 5.22 5.50
N ALA A 216 -7.53 3.89 5.54
CA ALA A 216 -6.73 3.08 4.62
C ALA A 216 -7.59 2.09 3.85
N VAL A 217 -7.20 1.81 2.61
CA VAL A 217 -7.74 0.71 1.82
C VAL A 217 -6.63 -0.29 1.54
N VAL A 218 -6.88 -1.53 1.95
CA VAL A 218 -6.05 -2.71 1.64
C VAL A 218 -6.87 -3.74 0.89
N ASP A 219 -6.24 -4.61 0.13
CA ASP A 219 -6.96 -5.66 -0.57
C ASP A 219 -6.52 -7.05 -0.17
N PHE A 220 -7.44 -7.99 -0.30
CA PHE A 220 -7.27 -9.38 0.05
C PHE A 220 -7.82 -10.29 -1.05
N HIS A 221 -7.14 -11.39 -1.32
CA HIS A 221 -7.71 -12.43 -2.14
C HIS A 221 -8.82 -13.16 -1.38
N ASN A 222 -10.00 -13.22 -1.98
CA ASN A 222 -11.15 -13.96 -1.47
C ASN A 222 -10.96 -15.47 -1.75
N TRP A 223 -11.67 -16.31 -0.99
CA TRP A 223 -11.70 -17.77 -1.15
C TRP A 223 -11.92 -18.20 -2.61
N TRP A 224 -12.74 -17.49 -3.36
CA TRP A 224 -13.03 -17.73 -4.77
C TRP A 224 -11.88 -17.44 -5.73
N HIS A 225 -10.82 -16.80 -5.26
CA HIS A 225 -9.63 -16.57 -6.08
C HIS A 225 -8.97 -17.91 -6.46
N ASN A 226 -9.00 -18.89 -5.57
CA ASN A 226 -8.36 -20.18 -5.80
C ASN A 226 -9.04 -21.34 -5.06
N PRO A 227 -10.31 -21.65 -5.35
CA PRO A 227 -11.08 -22.63 -4.58
C PRO A 227 -10.48 -24.04 -4.64
N LEU A 228 -9.96 -24.46 -5.79
CA LEU A 228 -9.38 -25.81 -5.95
C LEU A 228 -8.14 -26.02 -5.09
N ARG A 229 -7.31 -25.00 -4.93
CA ARG A 229 -6.15 -25.05 -4.02
C ARG A 229 -6.57 -25.04 -2.56
N ARG A 230 -7.60 -24.27 -2.23
CA ARG A 230 -8.18 -24.26 -0.89
C ARG A 230 -8.79 -25.61 -0.48
N LEU A 231 -9.28 -26.36 -1.44
CA LEU A 231 -9.79 -27.73 -1.24
C LEU A 231 -8.69 -28.81 -1.31
N GLY A 232 -7.43 -28.40 -1.53
CA GLY A 232 -6.30 -29.35 -1.65
C GLY A 232 -6.28 -30.13 -2.96
N LEU A 233 -7.10 -29.77 -3.95
CA LEU A 233 -7.17 -30.45 -5.25
C LEU A 233 -6.08 -30.02 -6.22
N LEU A 234 -5.40 -28.91 -5.96
CA LEU A 234 -4.23 -28.43 -6.69
C LEU A 234 -3.10 -28.07 -5.73
N PRO A 235 -1.84 -28.26 -6.12
CA PRO A 235 -0.70 -27.90 -5.30
C PRO A 235 -0.68 -26.39 -5.05
N ASP A 236 -0.36 -25.99 -3.81
CA ASP A 236 -0.23 -24.60 -3.39
C ASP A 236 1.23 -24.19 -3.54
N ASN A 237 1.61 -23.87 -4.76
CA ASN A 237 2.99 -23.61 -5.16
C ASN A 237 3.34 -22.14 -5.34
N PHE A 238 2.44 -21.24 -5.00
CA PHE A 238 2.67 -19.80 -5.13
C PHE A 238 2.12 -19.00 -3.95
N VAL A 239 2.99 -18.28 -3.26
CA VAL A 239 2.70 -17.54 -2.02
C VAL A 239 1.55 -16.54 -2.18
N GLY A 240 1.50 -15.79 -3.28
CA GLY A 240 0.47 -14.78 -3.54
C GLY A 240 -0.92 -15.33 -3.86
N ASN A 241 -1.09 -16.64 -3.91
CA ASN A 241 -2.38 -17.27 -4.26
C ASN A 241 -3.23 -17.68 -3.05
N LYS A 242 -2.76 -17.42 -1.84
CA LYS A 242 -3.55 -17.72 -0.65
C LYS A 242 -4.69 -16.75 -0.48
N SER A 243 -5.86 -17.28 -0.23
CA SER A 243 -7.12 -16.55 -0.13
C SER A 243 -7.76 -16.72 1.25
N TYR A 244 -8.59 -15.76 1.61
CA TYR A 244 -9.29 -15.72 2.89
C TYR A 244 -10.75 -16.10 2.73
N THR A 245 -11.29 -16.88 3.66
CA THR A 245 -12.73 -16.88 3.91
C THR A 245 -13.10 -15.61 4.67
N ARG A 246 -14.38 -15.25 4.65
CA ARG A 246 -14.87 -14.08 5.42
C ARG A 246 -14.53 -14.20 6.91
N LYS A 247 -14.67 -15.39 7.50
CA LYS A 247 -14.35 -15.66 8.91
C LYS A 247 -12.86 -15.45 9.20
N GLU A 248 -11.97 -15.96 8.36
CA GLU A 248 -10.52 -15.79 8.51
C GLU A 248 -10.12 -14.31 8.41
N LEU A 249 -10.68 -13.57 7.43
CA LEU A 249 -10.42 -12.15 7.27
C LEU A 249 -10.89 -11.34 8.49
N THR A 250 -12.13 -11.58 8.95
CA THR A 250 -12.66 -10.93 10.15
C THR A 250 -11.79 -11.22 11.38
N GLY A 251 -11.35 -12.48 11.55
CA GLY A 251 -10.46 -12.88 12.64
C GLY A 251 -9.08 -12.19 12.55
N LEU A 252 -8.51 -12.09 11.35
CA LEU A 252 -7.24 -11.38 11.12
C LEU A 252 -7.35 -9.90 11.50
N LEU A 253 -8.40 -9.22 11.04
CA LEU A 253 -8.63 -7.80 11.35
C LEU A 253 -8.83 -7.58 12.85
N ALA A 254 -9.64 -8.39 13.51
CA ALA A 254 -9.83 -8.34 14.96
C ALA A 254 -8.52 -8.56 15.74
N ASN A 255 -7.72 -9.57 15.36
CA ASN A 255 -6.42 -9.85 15.96
C ASN A 255 -5.40 -8.74 15.70
N SER A 256 -5.61 -7.94 14.67
CA SER A 256 -4.80 -6.75 14.38
C SER A 256 -5.26 -5.51 15.14
N GLY A 257 -6.33 -5.60 15.94
CA GLY A 257 -6.89 -4.47 16.67
C GLY A 257 -7.85 -3.60 15.85
N ILE A 258 -8.21 -4.06 14.64
CA ILE A 258 -9.10 -3.33 13.73
C ILE A 258 -10.53 -3.73 14.03
N GLY A 259 -11.21 -2.93 14.87
CA GLY A 259 -12.59 -3.20 15.30
C GLY A 259 -13.65 -2.66 14.32
N GLN A 260 -13.32 -1.63 13.55
CA GLN A 260 -14.23 -1.02 12.58
C GLN A 260 -13.62 -1.10 11.16
N PHE A 261 -14.33 -1.74 10.28
CA PHE A 261 -13.93 -1.88 8.88
C PHE A 261 -15.13 -2.10 7.98
N GLU A 262 -14.99 -1.71 6.73
CA GLU A 262 -15.92 -1.99 5.66
C GLU A 262 -15.26 -2.90 4.62
N THR A 263 -16.06 -3.69 3.91
CA THR A 263 -15.58 -4.55 2.82
C THR A 263 -16.38 -4.29 1.55
N ARG A 264 -15.68 -4.15 0.42
CA ARG A 264 -16.30 -4.10 -0.91
C ARG A 264 -15.64 -5.10 -1.86
N PRO A 265 -16.37 -5.66 -2.82
CA PRO A 265 -15.78 -6.41 -3.92
C PRO A 265 -14.76 -5.55 -4.67
N PHE A 266 -13.59 -6.13 -4.97
CA PHE A 266 -12.61 -5.49 -5.81
C PHE A 266 -12.61 -6.16 -7.18
N VAL A 267 -12.93 -5.42 -8.21
CA VAL A 267 -13.11 -5.97 -9.54
C VAL A 267 -11.78 -6.41 -10.12
N GLN A 268 -11.67 -7.70 -10.32
CA GLN A 268 -10.65 -8.30 -11.15
C GLN A 268 -11.32 -8.74 -12.45
N GLU A 269 -10.92 -8.15 -13.59
CA GLU A 269 -11.27 -8.74 -14.87
C GLU A 269 -10.51 -10.05 -15.04
N VAL A 270 -11.12 -11.13 -14.64
CA VAL A 270 -10.71 -12.44 -15.14
C VAL A 270 -11.03 -12.41 -16.63
N ASP A 271 -10.07 -12.67 -17.48
CA ASP A 271 -10.30 -12.78 -18.93
C ASP A 271 -10.96 -14.14 -19.19
N PRO A 272 -12.30 -14.20 -19.30
CA PRO A 272 -12.95 -15.46 -19.58
C PRO A 272 -12.61 -15.86 -21.01
N CYS A 273 -12.21 -17.08 -21.21
CA CYS A 273 -11.98 -17.66 -22.52
C CYS A 273 -13.30 -17.61 -23.34
N GLY A 274 -13.58 -16.46 -23.96
CA GLY A 274 -14.73 -16.29 -24.86
C GLY A 274 -16.08 -15.96 -24.21
N ALA A 275 -17.13 -15.84 -25.01
CA ALA A 275 -18.48 -15.47 -24.60
C ALA A 275 -19.13 -16.39 -23.54
N PRO A 276 -18.97 -17.73 -23.59
CA PRO A 276 -19.48 -18.63 -22.55
C PRO A 276 -18.86 -18.37 -21.19
N GLY A 277 -17.57 -18.05 -21.13
CA GLY A 277 -16.86 -17.70 -19.89
C GLY A 277 -17.39 -16.42 -19.25
N LYS A 278 -17.76 -15.39 -20.05
CA LYS A 278 -18.37 -14.15 -19.54
C LYS A 278 -19.73 -14.38 -18.89
N MET A 279 -20.51 -15.30 -19.38
CA MET A 279 -21.80 -15.66 -18.81
C MET A 279 -21.61 -16.41 -17.47
N LEU A 280 -20.66 -17.34 -17.39
CA LEU A 280 -20.33 -18.07 -16.18
C LEU A 280 -19.78 -17.14 -15.08
N MET A 281 -18.96 -16.16 -15.45
CA MET A 281 -18.36 -15.21 -14.52
C MET A 281 -19.38 -14.31 -13.78
N ARG A 282 -20.60 -14.16 -14.29
CA ARG A 282 -21.68 -13.44 -13.56
C ARG A 282 -22.12 -14.17 -12.31
N PHE A 283 -21.89 -15.48 -12.22
CA PHE A 283 -22.25 -16.33 -11.07
C PHE A 283 -21.06 -16.59 -10.14
N ILE A 284 -19.84 -16.18 -10.50
CA ILE A 284 -18.66 -16.34 -9.65
C ILE A 284 -18.55 -15.13 -8.74
N PRO A 285 -18.53 -15.31 -7.43
CA PRO A 285 -18.31 -14.23 -6.47
C PRO A 285 -16.98 -13.51 -6.73
N PRO A 286 -16.85 -12.25 -6.31
CA PRO A 286 -15.63 -11.47 -6.50
C PRO A 286 -14.44 -12.21 -5.91
N THR A 287 -13.34 -12.26 -6.66
CA THR A 287 -12.12 -12.99 -6.28
C THR A 287 -11.22 -12.19 -5.35
N ARG A 288 -11.45 -10.90 -5.23
CA ARG A 288 -10.74 -9.98 -4.32
C ARG A 288 -11.73 -9.12 -3.55
N LEU A 289 -11.33 -8.73 -2.36
CA LEU A 289 -12.07 -7.82 -1.48
C LEU A 289 -11.17 -6.64 -1.13
N MET A 290 -11.72 -5.44 -1.18
CA MET A 290 -11.13 -4.27 -0.53
C MET A 290 -11.63 -4.19 0.91
N VAL A 291 -10.74 -3.82 1.81
CA VAL A 291 -11.06 -3.51 3.21
C VAL A 291 -10.66 -2.06 3.46
N ARG A 292 -11.63 -1.23 3.87
CA ARG A 292 -11.40 0.11 4.37
C ARG A 292 -11.36 0.06 5.89
N MET A 293 -10.32 0.59 6.49
CA MET A 293 -10.15 0.70 7.94
C MET A 293 -9.87 2.14 8.34
N ALA A 294 -10.34 2.54 9.52
CA ALA A 294 -10.08 3.85 10.09
C ALA A 294 -8.82 3.83 10.97
N GLY A 295 -8.15 4.99 11.12
CA GLY A 295 -7.05 5.20 12.04
C GLY A 295 -7.47 5.11 13.51
N MET A 296 -6.52 4.84 14.40
CA MET A 296 -6.75 4.85 15.85
C MET A 296 -7.09 6.28 16.30
N GLY A 297 -8.20 6.45 17.01
CA GLY A 297 -8.66 7.76 17.52
C GLY A 297 -9.97 8.27 16.90
N ALA A 298 -10.51 7.63 15.86
CA ALA A 298 -11.79 8.00 15.23
C ALA A 298 -13.03 7.53 16.02
N VAL A 299 -12.91 7.18 17.29
CA VAL A 299 -14.07 6.78 18.12
C VAL A 299 -14.74 8.02 18.72
N ASN A 300 -15.43 8.80 17.92
CA ASN A 300 -16.53 9.61 18.42
C ASN A 300 -17.81 8.78 18.35
N SER A 301 -18.23 8.28 19.51
CA SER A 301 -19.35 7.35 19.73
C SER A 301 -20.74 7.91 19.33
N GLN A 302 -20.82 9.08 18.76
CA GLN A 302 -22.10 9.73 18.42
C GLN A 302 -22.53 9.53 16.95
N THR A 303 -21.64 9.20 16.04
CA THR A 303 -22.01 9.04 14.60
C THR A 303 -22.52 7.63 14.26
N VAL A 304 -22.23 6.63 15.09
CA VAL A 304 -22.67 5.23 14.85
C VAL A 304 -24.17 5.05 15.15
N SER A 305 -24.71 5.82 16.07
CA SER A 305 -26.14 5.70 16.46
C SER A 305 -27.09 6.27 15.38
N ALA A 306 -26.72 7.33 14.67
CA ALA A 306 -27.58 7.96 13.68
C ALA A 306 -27.69 7.14 12.37
N ARG A 307 -26.62 6.46 11.94
CA ARG A 307 -26.64 5.66 10.71
C ARG A 307 -27.32 4.30 10.85
N SER A 308 -27.30 3.70 12.05
CA SER A 308 -28.03 2.46 12.34
C SER A 308 -29.55 2.66 12.35
N GLN A 309 -30.04 3.87 12.63
CA GLN A 309 -31.47 4.18 12.60
C GLN A 309 -31.98 4.52 11.19
N ALA A 310 -31.15 5.17 10.35
CA ALA A 310 -31.50 5.48 8.96
C ALA A 310 -31.53 4.25 8.03
N ALA A 311 -30.87 3.14 8.40
CA ALA A 311 -30.88 1.88 7.63
C ALA A 311 -32.02 0.95 8.02
N ARG A 312 -32.89 1.34 8.98
CA ARG A 312 -34.08 0.60 9.46
C ARG A 312 -35.40 1.35 9.25
N ALA A 313 -35.37 2.50 8.63
CA ALA A 313 -36.49 3.25 8.12
C ALA A 313 -36.50 3.22 6.59
#